data_7ab6aaa6a3785a6d1ee6f45b802ae59b
#
_entry.id   7ab6aaa6a3785a6d1ee6f45b802ae59b
#
_cell.length_a   1.000
_cell.length_b   1.000
_cell.length_c   1.000
_cell.angle_alpha   90.00
_cell.angle_beta   90.00
_cell.angle_gamma   90.00
#
_symmetry.space_group_name_H-M   'P 1'
#
loop_
_entity.id
_entity.type
_entity.pdbx_description
1 polymer ?
#
loop_
_entity_poly.entity_id
_entity_poly.type
_entity_poly.pdbx_seq_one_letter_code
_entity_poly.pdbx_strand_id
1 'polypeptide(L)'
;MANQYEAARDIYAAWGVDTEEALRKMDTIPVSINCWQLDDLTGFEDFDAALTGGIAATGNAPGKPRSVEEYFISLDKMLSLVPGAKHLALHAVYPLTNGVKVPRNEIRPEHFAGWVDYAREKGIGLDFNPTYFSHPMLRDNWTLASPEKEVRDFWVQHGIVCRK
;
A
#
# COMPACT_ATOMS: atom_id res chain seq x y z
N MET A 1 -16.79 -24.15 28.59
CA MET A 1 -15.98 -24.40 27.37
C MET A 1 -14.66 -23.66 27.59
N ALA A 2 -13.53 -24.36 27.56
CA ALA A 2 -12.23 -23.71 27.64
C ALA A 2 -12.16 -22.70 26.47
N ASN A 3 -11.66 -21.50 26.75
CA ASN A 3 -11.41 -20.49 25.75
C ASN A 3 -10.41 -21.06 24.75
N GLN A 4 -10.68 -20.97 23.45
CA GLN A 4 -9.78 -21.49 22.40
C GLN A 4 -8.36 -20.91 22.52
N TYR A 5 -8.24 -19.68 23.02
CA TYR A 5 -6.97 -19.06 23.29
C TYR A 5 -6.20 -19.78 24.41
N GLU A 6 -6.86 -20.12 25.53
CA GLU A 6 -6.21 -20.84 26.64
C GLU A 6 -5.67 -22.19 26.20
N ALA A 7 -6.43 -22.92 25.40
CA ALA A 7 -5.98 -24.20 24.86
C ALA A 7 -4.75 -24.03 23.91
N ALA A 8 -4.75 -23.01 23.07
CA ALA A 8 -3.61 -22.70 22.23
C ALA A 8 -2.38 -22.28 23.06
N ARG A 9 -2.56 -21.43 24.04
CA ARG A 9 -1.50 -20.99 24.97
C ARG A 9 -0.81 -22.18 25.63
N ASP A 10 -1.58 -23.16 26.11
CA ASP A 10 -1.02 -24.32 26.77
C ASP A 10 -0.20 -25.21 25.81
N ILE A 11 -0.63 -25.32 24.56
CA ILE A 11 0.13 -26.00 23.49
C ILE A 11 1.47 -25.26 23.21
N TYR A 12 1.45 -23.96 23.07
CA TYR A 12 2.66 -23.17 22.84
C TYR A 12 3.60 -23.21 24.07
N ALA A 13 3.05 -23.18 25.27
CA ALA A 13 3.83 -23.29 26.50
C ALA A 13 4.59 -24.63 26.61
N ALA A 14 4.00 -25.71 26.10
CA ALA A 14 4.68 -27.00 26.02
C ALA A 14 5.91 -26.99 25.10
N TRP A 15 5.99 -26.03 24.16
CA TRP A 15 7.14 -25.80 23.29
C TRP A 15 8.08 -24.70 23.82
N GLY A 16 7.85 -24.21 25.03
CA GLY A 16 8.68 -23.16 25.64
C GLY A 16 8.36 -21.75 25.16
N VAL A 17 7.19 -21.53 24.56
CA VAL A 17 6.75 -20.22 24.08
C VAL A 17 5.79 -19.58 25.08
N ASP A 18 6.15 -18.41 25.60
CA ASP A 18 5.25 -17.53 26.35
C ASP A 18 4.45 -16.65 25.36
N THR A 19 3.19 -17.02 25.14
CA THR A 19 2.33 -16.30 24.20
C THR A 19 1.98 -14.89 24.65
N GLU A 20 1.87 -14.64 25.96
CA GLU A 20 1.59 -13.30 26.50
C GLU A 20 2.77 -12.35 26.26
N GLU A 21 3.99 -12.84 26.44
CA GLU A 21 5.18 -12.06 26.14
C GLU A 21 5.32 -11.81 24.62
N ALA A 22 5.03 -12.82 23.80
CA ALA A 22 5.06 -12.68 22.35
C ALA A 22 4.06 -11.63 21.86
N LEU A 23 2.83 -11.63 22.36
CA LEU A 23 1.81 -10.63 22.04
C LEU A 23 2.25 -9.22 22.48
N ARG A 24 2.77 -9.06 23.69
CA ARG A 24 3.30 -7.76 24.15
C ARG A 24 4.45 -7.25 23.27
N LYS A 25 5.32 -8.12 22.80
CA LYS A 25 6.37 -7.75 21.83
C LYS A 25 5.78 -7.35 20.49
N MET A 26 4.79 -8.09 19.98
CA MET A 26 4.11 -7.75 18.73
C MET A 26 3.44 -6.39 18.77
N ASP A 27 2.84 -6.01 19.90
CA ASP A 27 2.20 -4.68 20.05
C ASP A 27 3.18 -3.51 19.90
N THR A 28 4.49 -3.75 20.03
CA THR A 28 5.53 -2.72 19.84
C THR A 28 6.05 -2.64 18.41
N ILE A 29 5.66 -3.57 17.55
CA ILE A 29 6.12 -3.66 16.17
C ILE A 29 5.05 -3.07 15.25
N PRO A 30 5.33 -1.96 14.55
CA PRO A 30 4.36 -1.40 13.61
C PRO A 30 4.06 -2.37 12.47
N VAL A 31 2.78 -2.54 12.16
CA VAL A 31 2.34 -3.33 11.01
C VAL A 31 2.17 -2.39 9.82
N SER A 32 2.92 -2.62 8.75
CA SER A 32 2.76 -1.90 7.50
C SER A 32 1.62 -2.51 6.70
N ILE A 33 0.57 -1.72 6.49
CA ILE A 33 -0.64 -2.13 5.78
C ILE A 33 -0.53 -1.64 4.36
N ASN A 34 -0.60 -2.57 3.42
CA ASN A 34 -0.54 -2.23 2.01
C ASN A 34 -1.88 -1.60 1.56
N CYS A 35 -1.82 -0.42 0.98
CA CYS A 35 -2.99 0.30 0.47
C CYS A 35 -3.81 -0.49 -0.58
N TRP A 36 -3.20 -1.41 -1.30
CA TRP A 36 -3.89 -2.26 -2.29
C TRP A 36 -4.96 -3.17 -1.71
N GLN A 37 -4.86 -3.50 -0.44
CA GLN A 37 -5.83 -4.36 0.22
C GLN A 37 -7.16 -3.66 0.49
N LEU A 38 -7.23 -2.35 0.24
CA LEU A 38 -8.43 -1.56 0.45
C LEU A 38 -9.21 -1.34 -0.85
N ASP A 39 -8.53 -1.14 -1.95
CA ASP A 39 -9.15 -0.63 -3.16
C ASP A 39 -9.26 -1.64 -4.29
N ASP A 40 -8.36 -2.60 -4.37
CA ASP A 40 -8.32 -3.51 -5.51
C ASP A 40 -8.24 -2.73 -6.85
N LEU A 41 -7.78 -1.48 -6.80
CA LEU A 41 -7.66 -0.56 -7.93
C LEU A 41 -6.21 -0.46 -8.39
N THR A 42 -6.04 0.21 -9.53
CA THR A 42 -4.73 0.62 -10.02
C THR A 42 -4.17 1.86 -9.33
N GLY A 43 -4.80 2.32 -8.26
CA GLY A 43 -4.49 3.56 -7.54
C GLY A 43 -5.33 4.74 -8.04
N PHE A 44 -4.85 5.97 -7.81
CA PHE A 44 -5.54 7.22 -8.20
C PHE A 44 -5.01 7.83 -9.51
N GLU A 45 -4.04 7.20 -10.13
CA GLU A 45 -3.46 7.65 -11.39
C GLU A 45 -4.47 7.57 -12.54
N ASP A 46 -5.25 6.49 -12.59
CA ASP A 46 -6.36 6.31 -13.52
C ASP A 46 -7.34 5.27 -12.93
N PHE A 47 -8.50 5.72 -12.48
CA PHE A 47 -9.52 4.84 -11.88
C PHE A 47 -10.14 3.84 -12.86
N ASP A 48 -10.07 4.13 -14.15
CA ASP A 48 -10.65 3.32 -15.22
C ASP A 48 -9.61 2.43 -15.93
N ALA A 49 -8.33 2.53 -15.53
CA ALA A 49 -7.29 1.75 -16.17
C ALA A 49 -7.47 0.25 -15.96
N ALA A 50 -7.27 -0.51 -17.02
CA ALA A 50 -7.20 -1.96 -16.91
C ALA A 50 -5.94 -2.37 -16.13
N LEU A 51 -6.09 -3.33 -15.22
CA LEU A 51 -4.97 -3.95 -14.53
C LEU A 51 -4.10 -4.70 -15.54
N THR A 52 -2.88 -4.23 -15.76
CA THR A 52 -1.94 -4.81 -16.70
C THR A 52 -0.58 -5.04 -16.05
N GLY A 53 -0.02 -6.23 -16.25
CA GLY A 53 1.33 -6.59 -15.79
C GLY A 53 1.48 -6.73 -14.27
N GLY A 54 2.37 -7.59 -13.85
CA GLY A 54 2.62 -7.88 -12.45
C GLY A 54 1.56 -8.79 -11.82
N ILE A 55 1.56 -8.88 -10.49
CA ILE A 55 0.52 -9.57 -9.72
C ILE A 55 -0.64 -8.58 -9.59
N ALA A 56 -1.52 -8.55 -10.58
CA ALA A 56 -2.74 -7.77 -10.50
C ALA A 56 -3.79 -8.56 -9.71
N ALA A 57 -4.16 -8.07 -8.55
CA ALA A 57 -5.36 -8.55 -7.88
C ALA A 57 -6.58 -8.11 -8.68
N THR A 58 -7.60 -8.95 -8.71
CA THR A 58 -8.78 -8.74 -9.55
C THR A 58 -9.80 -7.89 -8.82
N GLY A 59 -9.70 -6.60 -8.99
CA GLY A 59 -10.50 -5.63 -8.31
C GLY A 59 -11.95 -5.48 -8.72
N ASN A 60 -12.77 -6.46 -8.52
CA ASN A 60 -14.21 -6.38 -8.73
C ASN A 60 -15.03 -6.59 -7.46
N ALA A 61 -14.44 -6.34 -6.29
CA ALA A 61 -15.20 -6.42 -5.05
C ALA A 61 -16.36 -5.40 -5.05
N PRO A 62 -17.59 -5.85 -4.76
CA PRO A 62 -18.67 -4.91 -4.49
C PRO A 62 -18.26 -4.00 -3.33
N GLY A 63 -18.34 -2.70 -3.51
CA GLY A 63 -17.95 -1.75 -2.46
C GLY A 63 -16.49 -1.32 -2.48
N LYS A 64 -15.71 -1.67 -3.51
CA LYS A 64 -14.40 -1.04 -3.73
C LYS A 64 -14.56 0.47 -3.86
N PRO A 65 -13.65 1.27 -3.30
CA PRO A 65 -13.69 2.72 -3.45
C PRO A 65 -13.63 3.14 -4.92
N ARG A 66 -14.41 4.16 -5.29
CA ARG A 66 -14.47 4.73 -6.65
C ARG A 66 -14.02 6.17 -6.70
N SER A 67 -13.70 6.72 -5.54
CA SER A 67 -13.14 8.05 -5.39
C SER A 67 -12.11 8.06 -4.25
N VAL A 68 -11.36 9.14 -4.16
CA VAL A 68 -10.40 9.37 -3.06
C VAL A 68 -11.13 9.42 -1.72
N GLU A 69 -12.30 10.04 -1.66
CA GLU A 69 -13.10 10.18 -0.44
C GLU A 69 -13.60 8.82 0.05
N GLU A 70 -14.15 7.99 -0.86
CA GLU A 70 -14.58 6.62 -0.51
C GLU A 70 -13.41 5.78 -0.02
N TYR A 71 -12.23 5.98 -0.61
CA TYR A 71 -11.01 5.30 -0.16
C TYR A 71 -10.65 5.66 1.28
N PHE A 72 -10.64 6.95 1.65
CA PHE A 72 -10.35 7.38 3.00
C PHE A 72 -11.38 6.87 4.02
N ILE A 73 -12.67 6.80 3.67
CA ILE A 73 -13.71 6.20 4.51
C ILE A 73 -13.40 4.72 4.77
N SER A 74 -13.04 3.98 3.74
CA SER A 74 -12.68 2.56 3.84
C SER A 74 -11.40 2.36 4.66
N LEU A 75 -10.41 3.24 4.46
CA LEU A 75 -9.16 3.24 5.19
C LEU A 75 -9.36 3.50 6.68
N ASP A 76 -10.17 4.49 7.04
CA ASP A 76 -10.54 4.78 8.44
C ASP A 76 -11.19 3.58 9.10
N LYS A 77 -12.10 2.91 8.39
CA LYS A 77 -12.75 1.71 8.89
C LYS A 77 -11.76 0.59 9.12
N MET A 78 -10.87 0.33 8.18
CA MET A 78 -9.84 -0.69 8.29
C MET A 78 -8.89 -0.39 9.46
N LEU A 79 -8.39 0.83 9.56
CA LEU A 79 -7.50 1.24 10.66
C LEU A 79 -8.15 1.07 12.03
N SER A 80 -9.47 1.24 12.13
CA SER A 80 -10.21 1.02 13.37
C SER A 80 -10.31 -0.45 13.80
N LEU A 81 -10.11 -1.37 12.87
CA LEU A 81 -10.20 -2.81 13.11
C LEU A 81 -8.85 -3.48 13.38
N VAL A 82 -7.75 -2.83 13.02
CA VAL A 82 -6.39 -3.36 13.21
C VAL A 82 -5.80 -2.78 14.50
N PRO A 83 -5.47 -3.61 15.49
CA PRO A 83 -4.83 -3.14 16.72
C PRO A 83 -3.34 -2.79 16.51
N GLY A 84 -2.73 -2.17 17.52
CA GLY A 84 -1.30 -1.88 17.56
C GLY A 84 -0.87 -0.68 16.72
N ALA A 85 0.45 -0.44 16.70
CA ALA A 85 1.07 0.59 15.88
C ALA A 85 1.02 0.22 14.39
N LYS A 86 0.78 1.20 13.53
CA LYS A 86 0.55 0.98 12.11
C LYS A 86 1.35 1.91 11.23
N HIS A 87 1.73 1.41 10.07
CA HIS A 87 2.15 2.18 8.91
C HIS A 87 1.18 1.92 7.75
N LEU A 88 1.03 2.87 6.88
CA LEU A 88 0.37 2.71 5.59
C LEU A 88 1.44 2.68 4.50
N ALA A 89 1.54 1.58 3.78
CA ALA A 89 2.43 1.44 2.64
C ALA A 89 1.78 2.04 1.40
N LEU A 90 2.18 3.26 1.06
CA LEU A 90 1.74 3.94 -0.14
C LEU A 90 2.51 3.45 -1.38
N HIS A 91 1.84 3.49 -2.50
CA HIS A 91 2.43 3.27 -3.80
C HIS A 91 2.44 4.56 -4.63
N ALA A 92 3.39 4.68 -5.56
CA ALA A 92 3.51 5.85 -6.43
C ALA A 92 2.25 6.12 -7.28
N VAL A 93 1.36 5.16 -7.39
CA VAL A 93 0.08 5.26 -8.12
C VAL A 93 -1.06 5.91 -7.30
N TYR A 94 -0.78 6.39 -6.09
CA TYR A 94 -1.76 7.05 -5.22
C TYR A 94 -1.52 8.57 -5.05
N PRO A 95 -1.15 9.33 -6.10
CA PRO A 95 -0.99 10.77 -5.97
C PRO A 95 -2.35 11.45 -5.78
N LEU A 96 -2.41 12.43 -4.88
CA LEU A 96 -3.58 13.28 -4.68
C LEU A 96 -3.46 14.52 -5.57
N THR A 97 -3.96 14.42 -6.79
CA THR A 97 -3.78 15.44 -7.84
C THR A 97 -5.06 16.22 -8.18
N ASN A 98 -6.13 16.02 -7.41
CA ASN A 98 -7.45 16.63 -7.66
C ASN A 98 -7.95 16.42 -9.09
N GLY A 99 -7.72 15.22 -9.64
CA GLY A 99 -8.16 14.84 -10.98
C GLY A 99 -7.25 15.30 -12.13
N VAL A 100 -6.12 15.95 -11.82
CA VAL A 100 -5.13 16.29 -12.84
C VAL A 100 -4.26 15.05 -13.11
N LYS A 101 -4.19 14.63 -14.40
CA LYS A 101 -3.30 13.54 -14.80
C LYS A 101 -1.85 13.99 -14.73
N VAL A 102 -1.04 13.30 -13.92
CA VAL A 102 0.40 13.52 -13.79
C VAL A 102 1.12 12.25 -14.23
N PRO A 103 2.04 12.34 -15.20
CA PRO A 103 2.85 11.19 -15.58
C PRO A 103 3.60 10.61 -14.37
N ARG A 104 3.68 9.28 -14.28
CA ARG A 104 4.29 8.61 -13.13
C ARG A 104 5.76 9.02 -12.88
N ASN A 105 6.50 9.36 -13.93
CA ASN A 105 7.87 9.87 -13.85
C ASN A 105 7.97 11.39 -13.58
N GLU A 106 6.84 12.06 -13.35
CA GLU A 106 6.75 13.49 -13.01
C GLU A 106 6.05 13.75 -11.68
N ILE A 107 5.72 12.72 -10.92
CA ILE A 107 5.16 12.87 -9.58
C ILE A 107 6.12 13.65 -8.69
N ARG A 108 5.54 14.30 -7.66
CA ARG A 108 6.29 15.17 -6.74
C ARG A 108 5.82 14.96 -5.31
N PRO A 109 6.61 15.33 -4.30
CA PRO A 109 6.20 15.23 -2.89
C PRO A 109 4.87 15.93 -2.59
N GLU A 110 4.57 17.05 -3.28
CA GLU A 110 3.33 17.81 -3.09
C GLU A 110 2.08 16.97 -3.40
N HIS A 111 2.18 16.02 -4.33
CA HIS A 111 1.09 15.11 -4.65
C HIS A 111 0.78 14.09 -3.54
N PHE A 112 1.65 14.00 -2.55
CA PHE A 112 1.51 13.10 -1.40
C PHE A 112 1.36 13.84 -0.07
N ALA A 113 1.33 15.18 -0.09
CA ALA A 113 1.21 15.99 1.13
C ALA A 113 -0.05 15.63 1.94
N GLY A 114 -1.18 15.41 1.29
CA GLY A 114 -2.42 14.99 1.95
C GLY A 114 -2.30 13.66 2.68
N TRP A 115 -1.46 12.72 2.19
CA TRP A 115 -1.17 11.48 2.91
C TRP A 115 -0.34 11.71 4.17
N VAL A 116 0.61 12.65 4.10
CA VAL A 116 1.41 13.03 5.27
C VAL A 116 0.54 13.67 6.34
N ASP A 117 -0.39 14.54 5.95
CA ASP A 117 -1.32 15.17 6.87
C ASP A 117 -2.29 14.15 7.48
N TYR A 118 -2.83 13.25 6.68
CA TYR A 118 -3.66 12.14 7.14
C TYR A 118 -2.91 11.25 8.15
N ALA A 119 -1.68 10.86 7.83
CA ALA A 119 -0.89 10.01 8.71
C ALA A 119 -0.60 10.69 10.06
N ARG A 120 -0.33 12.00 10.06
CA ARG A 120 -0.17 12.79 11.28
C ARG A 120 -1.45 12.84 12.11
N GLU A 121 -2.59 13.08 11.46
CA GLU A 121 -3.91 13.09 12.12
C GLU A 121 -4.22 11.75 12.78
N LYS A 122 -3.95 10.64 12.09
CA LYS A 122 -4.23 9.29 12.59
C LYS A 122 -3.15 8.72 13.50
N GLY A 123 -2.01 9.38 13.64
CA GLY A 123 -0.88 8.89 14.44
C GLY A 123 -0.25 7.62 13.88
N ILE A 124 -0.20 7.45 12.56
CA ILE A 124 0.40 6.32 11.87
C ILE A 124 1.64 6.73 11.09
N GLY A 125 2.51 5.76 10.78
CA GLY A 125 3.63 5.97 9.87
C GLY A 125 3.26 5.79 8.40
N LEU A 126 4.16 6.18 7.51
CA LEU A 126 4.06 5.96 6.07
C LEU A 126 5.29 5.21 5.58
N ASP A 127 5.06 4.23 4.72
CA ASP A 127 6.07 3.60 3.89
C ASP A 127 5.76 3.90 2.42
N PHE A 128 6.73 3.81 1.53
CA PHE A 128 6.55 4.17 0.13
C PHE A 128 7.15 3.14 -0.82
N ASN A 129 6.38 2.75 -1.82
CA ASN A 129 6.79 1.87 -2.90
C ASN A 129 6.71 2.60 -4.24
N PRO A 130 7.80 2.64 -5.02
CA PRO A 130 7.84 3.32 -6.32
C PRO A 130 6.94 2.71 -7.39
N THR A 131 6.47 1.48 -7.24
CA THR A 131 5.53 0.83 -8.18
C THR A 131 6.09 0.71 -9.60
N TYR A 132 7.07 -0.17 -9.79
CA TYR A 132 7.67 -0.42 -11.12
C TYR A 132 6.89 -1.44 -11.96
N PHE A 133 5.56 -1.32 -12.00
CA PHE A 133 4.67 -2.23 -12.73
C PHE A 133 3.33 -1.56 -13.06
N SER A 134 2.46 -2.24 -13.80
CA SER A 134 1.14 -1.74 -14.23
C SER A 134 1.20 -0.35 -14.84
N HIS A 135 1.89 -0.22 -15.97
CA HIS A 135 2.05 1.05 -16.67
C HIS A 135 2.23 0.82 -18.19
N PRO A 136 1.73 1.71 -19.07
CA PRO A 136 1.93 1.58 -20.51
C PRO A 136 3.40 1.56 -20.98
N MET A 137 4.32 2.09 -20.17
CA MET A 137 5.76 2.04 -20.44
C MET A 137 6.42 0.72 -20.03
N LEU A 138 5.65 -0.36 -19.80
CA LEU A 138 6.16 -1.72 -19.76
C LEU A 138 6.27 -2.26 -21.19
N ARG A 139 7.35 -2.95 -21.49
CA ARG A 139 7.52 -3.74 -22.72
C ARG A 139 7.88 -5.16 -22.30
N ASP A 140 7.04 -6.12 -22.68
CA ASP A 140 7.18 -7.52 -22.27
C ASP A 140 7.37 -7.71 -20.75
N ASN A 141 6.69 -6.88 -19.95
CA ASN A 141 6.81 -6.78 -18.49
C ASN A 141 8.17 -6.29 -17.98
N TRP A 142 9.03 -5.74 -18.84
CA TRP A 142 10.31 -5.16 -18.45
C TRP A 142 10.20 -3.68 -18.12
N THR A 143 10.99 -3.25 -17.13
CA THR A 143 11.15 -1.87 -16.69
C THR A 143 12.63 -1.45 -16.80
N LEU A 144 13.34 -1.42 -15.69
CA LEU A 144 14.77 -1.04 -15.62
C LEU A 144 15.70 -1.98 -16.39
N ALA A 145 15.30 -3.23 -16.59
CA ALA A 145 16.05 -4.22 -17.35
C ALA A 145 15.58 -4.36 -18.82
N SER A 146 14.70 -3.47 -19.28
CA SER A 146 14.23 -3.50 -20.68
C SER A 146 15.39 -3.37 -21.68
N PRO A 147 15.39 -4.10 -22.80
CA PRO A 147 16.34 -3.87 -23.88
C PRO A 147 16.16 -2.48 -24.53
N GLU A 148 14.95 -1.91 -24.45
CA GLU A 148 14.63 -0.61 -25.01
C GLU A 148 15.13 0.54 -24.10
N LYS A 149 15.97 1.41 -24.64
CA LYS A 149 16.57 2.52 -23.88
C LYS A 149 15.49 3.48 -23.35
N GLU A 150 14.47 3.80 -24.15
CA GLU A 150 13.38 4.70 -23.78
C GLU A 150 12.63 4.19 -22.53
N VAL A 151 12.35 2.90 -22.47
CA VAL A 151 11.71 2.26 -21.31
C VAL A 151 12.58 2.40 -20.07
N ARG A 152 13.88 2.08 -20.18
CA ARG A 152 14.81 2.23 -19.06
C ARG A 152 14.91 3.67 -18.58
N ASP A 153 15.04 4.64 -19.50
CA ASP A 153 15.15 6.06 -19.18
C ASP A 153 13.91 6.56 -18.41
N PHE A 154 12.72 6.16 -18.85
CA PHE A 154 11.47 6.48 -18.15
C PHE A 154 11.51 5.96 -16.70
N TRP A 155 11.85 4.68 -16.51
CA TRP A 155 11.84 4.07 -15.19
C TRP A 155 12.98 4.54 -14.29
N VAL A 156 14.13 4.90 -14.85
CA VAL A 156 15.21 5.57 -14.11
C VAL A 156 14.74 6.95 -13.62
N GLN A 157 14.13 7.75 -14.51
CA GLN A 157 13.59 9.05 -14.13
C GLN A 157 12.49 8.91 -13.05
N HIS A 158 11.60 7.93 -13.20
CA HIS A 158 10.61 7.61 -12.18
C HIS A 158 11.26 7.30 -10.81
N GLY A 159 12.27 6.45 -10.79
CA GLY A 159 13.00 6.15 -9.56
C GLY A 159 13.69 7.37 -8.93
N ILE A 160 14.15 8.31 -9.74
CA ILE A 160 14.76 9.56 -9.27
C ILE A 160 13.71 10.44 -8.57
N VAL A 161 12.54 10.63 -9.18
CA VAL A 161 11.48 11.48 -8.59
C VAL A 161 10.88 10.87 -7.33
N CYS A 162 10.80 9.54 -7.25
CA CYS A 162 10.33 8.81 -6.06
C CYS A 162 11.25 8.92 -4.84
N ARG A 163 12.48 9.43 -4.99
CA ARG A 163 13.46 9.58 -3.91
C ARG A 163 13.60 11.01 -3.40
N LYS A 164 12.85 11.92 -3.94
CA LYS A 164 12.80 13.32 -3.50
C LYS A 164 11.76 13.53 -2.43
#